data_b8b93dd111c24e333160f0d1d28a46d1
#
_entry.id   b8b93dd111c24e333160f0d1d28a46d1
#
_cell.length_a   1.000
_cell.length_b   1.000
_cell.length_c   1.000
_cell.angle_alpha   90.00
_cell.angle_beta   90.00
_cell.angle_gamma   90.00
#
_symmetry.space_group_name_H-M   'P 1'
#
loop_
_entity.id
_entity.type
_entity.pdbx_description
1 polymer ?
#
loop_
_entity_poly.entity_id
_entity_poly.type
_entity_poly.pdbx_seq_one_letter_code
_entity_poly.pdbx_strand_id
1 'polypeptide(L)'
;MKYLLTILLFVSGVALADITGIAHVTDGDTVKINNTRIRLHGIDAPERNQKCEKYGQEWRCGQASTKLLRTLTINKTITCKGRSTDRYKRLIAVCYVNGVDLNAAMVDAGLALAYRKYSTQYVPNEHRAKQAKRGLWSGQFVNPWDWRKGKRLNPTDTSVCCKVCNKGKACGNSCISRSYTCHKPPGCAGNG
;
A
#
# COMPACT_ATOMS: atom_id res chain seq x y z
N MET A 1 39.71 -43.01 -41.05
CA MET A 1 39.42 -41.65 -40.58
C MET A 1 37.93 -41.63 -40.13
N LYS A 2 37.68 -41.55 -38.80
CA LYS A 2 36.30 -41.48 -38.25
C LYS A 2 36.00 -40.00 -37.95
N TYR A 3 35.07 -39.40 -38.69
CA TYR A 3 34.62 -38.05 -38.44
C TYR A 3 33.60 -38.09 -37.28
N LEU A 4 33.96 -37.47 -36.12
CA LEU A 4 33.07 -37.29 -35.00
C LEU A 4 32.20 -36.04 -35.28
N LEU A 5 30.96 -36.22 -35.58
CA LEU A 5 29.99 -35.16 -35.83
C LEU A 5 29.50 -34.64 -34.46
N THR A 6 30.04 -33.50 -33.99
CA THR A 6 29.60 -32.88 -32.76
C THR A 6 28.31 -32.08 -33.03
N ILE A 7 27.18 -32.58 -32.57
CA ILE A 7 25.88 -31.90 -32.66
C ILE A 7 25.84 -30.86 -31.55
N LEU A 8 25.91 -29.59 -31.91
CA LEU A 8 25.74 -28.46 -30.99
C LEU A 8 24.24 -28.24 -30.76
N LEU A 9 23.71 -28.68 -29.64
CA LEU A 9 22.34 -28.42 -29.20
C LEU A 9 22.21 -26.95 -28.76
N PHE A 10 21.64 -26.11 -29.61
CA PHE A 10 21.20 -24.76 -29.23
C PHE A 10 19.97 -24.85 -28.36
N VAL A 11 20.12 -24.74 -27.04
CA VAL A 11 18.99 -24.52 -26.13
C VAL A 11 18.53 -23.07 -26.28
N SER A 12 17.52 -22.85 -27.09
CA SER A 12 16.84 -21.55 -27.20
C SER A 12 16.10 -21.28 -25.89
N GLY A 13 16.74 -20.56 -24.97
CA GLY A 13 16.08 -20.03 -23.79
C GLY A 13 14.98 -19.06 -24.23
N VAL A 14 13.72 -19.35 -23.93
CA VAL A 14 12.61 -18.40 -24.11
C VAL A 14 12.83 -17.25 -23.13
N ALA A 15 13.43 -16.17 -23.59
CA ALA A 15 13.48 -14.92 -22.86
C ALA A 15 12.04 -14.40 -22.76
N LEU A 16 11.42 -14.46 -21.57
CA LEU A 16 10.16 -13.78 -21.30
C LEU A 16 10.42 -12.28 -21.43
N ALA A 17 9.90 -11.68 -22.49
CA ALA A 17 10.05 -10.28 -22.77
C ALA A 17 9.34 -9.43 -21.69
N ASP A 18 9.96 -8.32 -21.31
CA ASP A 18 9.32 -7.31 -20.46
C ASP A 18 8.05 -6.79 -21.14
N ILE A 19 7.00 -6.54 -20.36
CA ILE A 19 5.76 -5.99 -20.89
C ILE A 19 5.84 -4.48 -20.86
N THR A 20 5.76 -3.86 -22.04
CA THR A 20 5.87 -2.40 -22.21
C THR A 20 4.63 -1.85 -22.90
N GLY A 21 4.13 -0.71 -22.44
CA GLY A 21 2.98 -0.01 -23.05
C GLY A 21 2.34 1.01 -22.13
N ILE A 22 1.24 1.58 -22.60
CA ILE A 22 0.41 2.49 -21.81
C ILE A 22 -0.40 1.66 -20.79
N ALA A 23 -0.33 2.05 -19.53
CA ALA A 23 -1.02 1.35 -18.45
C ALA A 23 -2.43 1.88 -18.22
N HIS A 24 -3.37 0.97 -18.06
CA HIS A 24 -4.66 1.24 -17.46
C HIS A 24 -4.66 0.81 -16.00
N VAL A 25 -4.80 1.76 -15.07
CA VAL A 25 -4.75 1.50 -13.62
C VAL A 25 -6.10 0.99 -13.13
N THR A 26 -6.11 -0.20 -12.54
CA THR A 26 -7.30 -0.83 -11.93
C THR A 26 -7.47 -0.37 -10.48
N ASP A 27 -6.40 -0.49 -9.69
CA ASP A 27 -6.33 -0.10 -8.27
C ASP A 27 -4.89 0.34 -7.91
N GLY A 28 -4.60 0.51 -6.61
CA GLY A 28 -3.33 1.07 -6.16
C GLY A 28 -2.10 0.17 -6.36
N ASP A 29 -2.28 -1.09 -6.78
CA ASP A 29 -1.17 -2.03 -7.02
C ASP A 29 -1.42 -2.95 -8.22
N THR A 30 -2.39 -2.64 -9.05
CA THR A 30 -2.73 -3.44 -10.23
C THR A 30 -2.94 -2.55 -11.44
N VAL A 31 -2.22 -2.87 -12.51
CA VAL A 31 -2.34 -2.21 -13.82
C VAL A 31 -2.66 -3.23 -14.90
N LYS A 32 -3.14 -2.75 -16.04
CA LYS A 32 -3.33 -3.53 -17.26
C LYS A 32 -2.58 -2.86 -18.40
N ILE A 33 -1.71 -3.61 -19.09
CA ILE A 33 -1.06 -3.19 -20.33
C ILE A 33 -1.53 -4.15 -21.43
N ASN A 34 -2.11 -3.61 -22.49
CA ASN A 34 -2.78 -4.40 -23.51
C ASN A 34 -3.80 -5.34 -22.84
N ASN A 35 -3.68 -6.66 -23.04
CA ASN A 35 -4.55 -7.65 -22.39
C ASN A 35 -3.97 -8.28 -21.13
N THR A 36 -2.76 -7.89 -20.70
CA THR A 36 -2.10 -8.47 -19.55
C THR A 36 -2.40 -7.67 -18.28
N ARG A 37 -2.99 -8.34 -17.29
CA ARG A 37 -3.15 -7.80 -15.93
C ARG A 37 -1.86 -8.01 -15.15
N ILE A 38 -1.38 -6.96 -14.49
CA ILE A 38 -0.09 -6.94 -13.79
C ILE A 38 -0.32 -6.52 -12.35
N ARG A 39 0.12 -7.35 -11.42
CA ARG A 39 0.17 -7.04 -9.99
C ARG A 39 1.56 -6.53 -9.64
N LEU A 40 1.66 -5.37 -9.05
CA LEU A 40 2.92 -4.80 -8.59
C LEU A 40 3.53 -5.67 -7.49
N HIS A 41 4.73 -6.19 -7.74
CA HIS A 41 5.42 -7.13 -6.85
C HIS A 41 5.84 -6.46 -5.53
N GLY A 42 5.77 -7.21 -4.43
CA GLY A 42 6.35 -6.82 -3.14
C GLY A 42 5.62 -5.69 -2.41
N ILE A 43 4.50 -5.19 -2.95
CA ILE A 43 3.67 -4.18 -2.31
C ILE A 43 2.21 -4.64 -2.16
N ASP A 44 1.48 -4.00 -1.26
CA ASP A 44 0.04 -4.19 -1.09
C ASP A 44 -0.61 -2.82 -0.82
N ALA A 45 -1.48 -2.40 -1.71
CA ALA A 45 -2.16 -1.13 -1.62
C ALA A 45 -3.55 -1.27 -0.99
N PRO A 46 -4.07 -0.22 -0.35
CA PRO A 46 -5.46 -0.21 0.10
C PRO A 46 -6.42 -0.55 -1.03
N GLU A 47 -7.41 -1.39 -0.72
CA GLU A 47 -8.46 -1.74 -1.66
C GLU A 47 -9.22 -0.48 -2.12
N ARG A 48 -9.70 -0.45 -3.34
CA ARG A 48 -10.33 0.75 -3.95
C ARG A 48 -11.40 1.39 -3.07
N ASN A 49 -12.18 0.56 -2.34
CA ASN A 49 -13.24 1.02 -1.44
C ASN A 49 -12.78 1.14 0.01
N GLN A 50 -11.50 0.92 0.28
CA GLN A 50 -10.97 1.00 1.62
C GLN A 50 -10.96 2.46 2.09
N LYS A 51 -11.42 2.61 3.33
CA LYS A 51 -11.44 3.86 4.06
C LYS A 51 -10.44 3.79 5.20
N CYS A 52 -9.81 4.91 5.47
CA CYS A 52 -8.84 5.14 6.53
C CYS A 52 -9.29 6.36 7.34
N GLU A 53 -8.61 6.64 8.44
CA GLU A 53 -8.85 7.82 9.23
C GLU A 53 -7.63 8.72 9.23
N LYS A 54 -7.82 10.03 9.16
CA LYS A 54 -6.78 11.04 9.28
C LYS A 54 -7.33 12.25 10.01
N TYR A 55 -6.66 12.64 11.11
CA TYR A 55 -7.10 13.76 11.97
C TYR A 55 -8.56 13.63 12.46
N GLY A 56 -8.97 12.42 12.83
CA GLY A 56 -10.35 12.13 13.27
C GLY A 56 -11.38 12.12 12.15
N GLN A 57 -10.98 12.23 10.89
CA GLN A 57 -11.87 12.23 9.73
C GLN A 57 -11.61 11.04 8.82
N GLU A 58 -12.69 10.43 8.35
CA GLU A 58 -12.62 9.37 7.34
C GLU A 58 -12.14 9.93 6.00
N TRP A 59 -11.21 9.22 5.35
CA TRP A 59 -10.76 9.51 3.99
C TRP A 59 -10.64 8.26 3.14
N ARG A 60 -10.83 8.40 1.85
CA ARG A 60 -10.86 7.30 0.89
C ARG A 60 -9.43 6.91 0.45
N CYS A 61 -8.68 6.25 1.35
CA CYS A 61 -7.28 5.91 1.10
C CYS A 61 -7.06 5.00 -0.10
N GLY A 62 -7.97 4.08 -0.39
CA GLY A 62 -7.90 3.23 -1.59
C GLY A 62 -8.04 4.02 -2.89
N GLN A 63 -8.90 5.04 -2.91
CA GLN A 63 -9.01 5.94 -4.06
C GLN A 63 -7.77 6.82 -4.20
N ALA A 64 -7.19 7.29 -3.09
CA ALA A 64 -5.96 8.07 -3.11
C ALA A 64 -4.79 7.25 -3.66
N SER A 65 -4.67 5.98 -3.26
CA SER A 65 -3.68 5.05 -3.80
C SER A 65 -3.85 4.85 -5.31
N THR A 66 -5.06 4.54 -5.76
CA THR A 66 -5.37 4.39 -7.19
C THR A 66 -5.08 5.67 -7.98
N LYS A 67 -5.42 6.84 -7.42
CA LYS A 67 -5.17 8.14 -8.05
C LYS A 67 -3.67 8.40 -8.20
N LEU A 68 -2.86 8.12 -7.17
CA LEU A 68 -1.41 8.30 -7.27
C LEU A 68 -0.83 7.45 -8.41
N LEU A 69 -1.15 6.15 -8.45
CA LEU A 69 -0.62 5.27 -9.51
C LEU A 69 -1.04 5.76 -10.91
N ARG A 70 -2.27 6.25 -11.07
CA ARG A 70 -2.71 6.90 -12.32
C ARG A 70 -1.87 8.13 -12.65
N THR A 71 -1.64 9.03 -11.69
CA THR A 71 -0.82 10.24 -11.89
C THR A 71 0.60 9.90 -12.31
N LEU A 72 1.19 8.84 -11.73
CA LEU A 72 2.54 8.39 -12.07
C LEU A 72 2.63 7.83 -13.50
N THR A 73 1.54 7.24 -14.01
CA THR A 73 1.55 6.47 -15.27
C THR A 73 0.80 7.17 -16.43
N ILE A 74 0.00 8.21 -16.16
CA ILE A 74 -0.81 8.88 -17.19
C ILE A 74 0.06 9.39 -18.36
N ASN A 75 -0.35 9.05 -19.57
CA ASN A 75 0.33 9.42 -20.83
C ASN A 75 1.81 9.00 -20.90
N LYS A 76 2.20 7.99 -20.12
CA LYS A 76 3.56 7.48 -20.13
C LYS A 76 3.60 6.00 -20.47
N THR A 77 4.58 5.61 -21.24
CA THR A 77 4.92 4.20 -21.43
C THR A 77 5.59 3.67 -20.18
N ILE A 78 5.08 2.56 -19.65
CA ILE A 78 5.70 1.86 -18.52
C ILE A 78 6.23 0.51 -18.99
N THR A 79 7.30 0.05 -18.36
CA THR A 79 7.91 -1.26 -18.58
C THR A 79 7.80 -2.08 -17.30
N CYS A 80 7.16 -3.25 -17.37
CA CYS A 80 6.98 -4.15 -16.25
C CYS A 80 7.81 -5.42 -16.43
N LYS A 81 8.69 -5.70 -15.48
CA LYS A 81 9.60 -6.86 -15.46
C LYS A 81 9.11 -7.89 -14.47
N GLY A 82 8.71 -9.06 -14.97
CA GLY A 82 8.20 -10.14 -14.13
C GLY A 82 8.18 -11.47 -14.89
N ARG A 83 8.24 -12.58 -14.15
CA ARG A 83 8.34 -13.93 -14.74
C ARG A 83 7.36 -14.94 -14.16
N SER A 84 6.53 -14.53 -13.20
CA SER A 84 5.57 -15.42 -12.55
C SER A 84 4.18 -14.81 -12.55
N THR A 85 3.17 -15.65 -12.42
CA THR A 85 1.78 -15.23 -12.30
C THR A 85 1.21 -15.66 -10.96
N ASP A 86 0.23 -14.91 -10.47
CA ASP A 86 -0.54 -15.31 -9.30
C ASP A 86 -1.69 -16.27 -9.67
N ARG A 87 -2.42 -16.74 -8.65
CA ARG A 87 -3.60 -17.61 -8.81
C ARG A 87 -4.73 -17.00 -9.67
N TYR A 88 -4.72 -15.68 -9.85
CA TYR A 88 -5.69 -14.95 -10.68
C TYR A 88 -5.16 -14.68 -12.09
N LYS A 89 -4.07 -15.31 -12.47
CA LYS A 89 -3.38 -15.17 -13.77
C LYS A 89 -2.90 -13.73 -14.05
N ARG A 90 -2.59 -12.95 -12.98
CA ARG A 90 -1.92 -11.65 -13.13
C ARG A 90 -0.41 -11.86 -13.14
N LEU A 91 0.29 -11.21 -14.05
CA LEU A 91 1.76 -11.16 -14.01
C LEU A 91 2.20 -10.43 -12.74
N ILE A 92 3.09 -11.02 -11.97
CA ILE A 92 3.72 -10.37 -10.80
C ILE A 92 4.99 -9.70 -11.29
N ALA A 93 5.04 -8.35 -11.23
CA ALA A 93 6.15 -7.59 -11.82
C ALA A 93 6.53 -6.35 -11.01
N VAL A 94 7.78 -5.93 -11.18
CA VAL A 94 8.23 -4.57 -10.85
C VAL A 94 8.07 -3.71 -12.10
N CYS A 95 7.36 -2.59 -11.96
CA CYS A 95 7.04 -1.71 -13.08
C CYS A 95 7.81 -0.39 -12.97
N TYR A 96 8.23 0.12 -14.11
CA TYR A 96 9.07 1.32 -14.22
C TYR A 96 8.45 2.33 -15.17
N VAL A 97 8.59 3.61 -14.84
CA VAL A 97 8.32 4.74 -15.73
C VAL A 97 9.55 5.63 -15.78
N ASN A 98 10.10 5.87 -16.96
CA ASN A 98 11.35 6.66 -17.12
C ASN A 98 12.49 6.20 -16.17
N GLY A 99 12.63 4.90 -15.97
CA GLY A 99 13.61 4.32 -15.05
C GLY A 99 13.24 4.35 -13.56
N VAL A 100 12.16 5.04 -13.17
CA VAL A 100 11.70 5.11 -11.77
C VAL A 100 10.84 3.88 -11.43
N ASP A 101 11.18 3.18 -10.36
CA ASP A 101 10.42 2.06 -9.80
C ASP A 101 9.07 2.56 -9.23
N LEU A 102 7.97 2.20 -9.90
CA LEU A 102 6.61 2.57 -9.49
C LEU A 102 6.20 1.91 -8.18
N ASN A 103 6.65 0.68 -7.94
CA ASN A 103 6.34 -0.06 -6.72
C ASN A 103 6.96 0.68 -5.51
N ALA A 104 8.23 1.08 -5.64
CA ALA A 104 8.93 1.89 -4.64
C ALA A 104 8.24 3.23 -4.42
N ALA A 105 7.87 3.94 -5.50
CA ALA A 105 7.22 5.24 -5.43
C ALA A 105 5.89 5.20 -4.68
N MET A 106 5.09 4.14 -4.86
CA MET A 106 3.83 3.93 -4.15
C MET A 106 4.04 3.75 -2.65
N VAL A 107 5.10 3.01 -2.25
CA VAL A 107 5.44 2.78 -0.84
C VAL A 107 6.05 4.04 -0.21
N ASP A 108 6.96 4.74 -0.90
CA ASP A 108 7.54 6.00 -0.42
C ASP A 108 6.50 7.10 -0.19
N ALA A 109 5.44 7.11 -1.00
CA ALA A 109 4.30 8.01 -0.80
C ALA A 109 3.39 7.60 0.37
N GLY A 110 3.61 6.42 0.97
CA GLY A 110 2.76 5.85 2.01
C GLY A 110 1.37 5.44 1.52
N LEU A 111 1.21 5.20 0.21
CA LEU A 111 -0.07 4.79 -0.40
C LEU A 111 -0.07 3.31 -0.83
N ALA A 112 1.01 2.59 -0.50
CA ALA A 112 1.08 1.14 -0.44
C ALA A 112 1.98 0.73 0.72
N LEU A 113 1.85 -0.51 1.18
CA LEU A 113 2.68 -1.11 2.20
C LEU A 113 3.67 -2.10 1.57
N ALA A 114 4.84 -2.27 2.17
CA ALA A 114 5.74 -3.35 1.84
C ALA A 114 5.10 -4.68 2.22
N TYR A 115 4.89 -5.56 1.25
CA TYR A 115 4.23 -6.84 1.48
C TYR A 115 5.26 -7.93 1.81
N ARG A 116 5.72 -7.92 3.05
CA ARG A 116 6.81 -8.77 3.58
C ARG A 116 6.63 -10.27 3.35
N LYS A 117 5.39 -10.73 3.19
CA LYS A 117 5.11 -12.14 2.86
C LYS A 117 5.76 -12.58 1.54
N TYR A 118 5.97 -11.65 0.61
CA TYR A 118 6.48 -11.93 -0.73
C TYR A 118 7.83 -11.28 -1.02
N SER A 119 8.14 -10.15 -0.37
CA SER A 119 9.41 -9.45 -0.58
C SER A 119 9.69 -8.47 0.56
N THR A 120 10.96 -8.33 0.91
CA THR A 120 11.45 -7.28 1.84
C THR A 120 12.02 -6.06 1.11
N GLN A 121 12.03 -6.08 -0.22
CA GLN A 121 12.66 -5.05 -1.08
C GLN A 121 12.22 -3.63 -0.72
N TYR A 122 10.94 -3.42 -0.43
CA TYR A 122 10.36 -2.09 -0.18
C TYR A 122 10.22 -1.73 1.31
N VAL A 123 10.77 -2.53 2.21
CA VAL A 123 10.77 -2.22 3.67
C VAL A 123 11.49 -0.91 3.97
N PRO A 124 12.65 -0.57 3.36
CA PRO A 124 13.29 0.73 3.56
C PRO A 124 12.42 1.92 3.10
N ASN A 125 11.68 1.76 1.99
CA ASN A 125 10.74 2.78 1.48
C ASN A 125 9.59 3.01 2.47
N GLU A 126 8.99 1.93 2.98
CA GLU A 126 7.94 1.99 4.00
C GLU A 126 8.44 2.68 5.27
N HIS A 127 9.66 2.38 5.71
CA HIS A 127 10.25 3.02 6.89
C HIS A 127 10.37 4.54 6.70
N ARG A 128 10.86 5.01 5.53
CA ARG A 128 10.90 6.44 5.20
C ARG A 128 9.51 7.08 5.19
N ALA A 129 8.52 6.41 4.58
CA ALA A 129 7.14 6.89 4.55
C ALA A 129 6.54 7.01 5.95
N LYS A 130 6.80 6.03 6.82
CA LYS A 130 6.35 6.00 8.21
C LYS A 130 6.98 7.12 9.04
N GLN A 131 8.30 7.30 8.96
CA GLN A 131 9.00 8.37 9.67
C GLN A 131 8.49 9.76 9.25
N ALA A 132 8.24 9.95 7.96
CA ALA A 132 7.72 11.20 7.42
C ALA A 132 6.19 11.34 7.52
N LYS A 133 5.49 10.39 8.17
CA LYS A 133 4.03 10.34 8.33
C LYS A 133 3.29 10.56 6.99
N ARG A 134 3.75 9.95 5.90
CA ARG A 134 3.16 10.10 4.58
C ARG A 134 1.95 9.18 4.38
N GLY A 135 0.97 9.63 3.62
CA GLY A 135 -0.17 8.84 3.19
C GLY A 135 -0.89 8.16 4.36
N LEU A 136 -0.94 6.83 4.36
CA LEU A 136 -1.54 5.99 5.40
C LEU A 136 -0.94 6.27 6.78
N TRP A 137 0.37 6.54 6.84
CA TRP A 137 1.11 6.76 8.07
C TRP A 137 0.81 8.10 8.76
N SER A 138 -0.02 8.95 8.15
CA SER A 138 -0.49 10.19 8.77
C SER A 138 -1.75 10.02 9.63
N GLY A 139 -2.28 8.80 9.73
CA GLY A 139 -3.50 8.50 10.50
C GLY A 139 -3.61 7.01 10.81
N GLN A 140 -4.85 6.54 10.95
CA GLN A 140 -5.14 5.14 11.24
C GLN A 140 -5.65 4.42 9.99
N PHE A 141 -5.25 3.17 9.82
CA PHE A 141 -5.69 2.33 8.73
C PHE A 141 -5.64 0.85 9.14
N VAL A 142 -6.44 0.06 8.47
CA VAL A 142 -6.34 -1.40 8.50
C VAL A 142 -5.41 -1.83 7.37
N ASN A 143 -4.49 -2.75 7.62
CA ASN A 143 -3.65 -3.26 6.55
C ASN A 143 -4.51 -3.85 5.42
N PRO A 144 -4.16 -3.67 4.13
CA PRO A 144 -4.98 -4.13 3.01
C PRO A 144 -5.32 -5.63 3.08
N TRP A 145 -4.36 -6.46 3.48
CA TRP A 145 -4.59 -7.90 3.66
C TRP A 145 -5.55 -8.25 4.79
N ASP A 146 -5.62 -7.43 5.84
CA ASP A 146 -6.57 -7.59 6.94
C ASP A 146 -7.96 -7.04 6.57
N TRP A 147 -7.99 -5.94 5.80
CA TRP A 147 -9.24 -5.42 5.24
C TRP A 147 -9.94 -6.46 4.35
N ARG A 148 -9.20 -7.18 3.50
CA ARG A 148 -9.75 -8.28 2.67
C ARG A 148 -10.31 -9.43 3.51
N LYS A 149 -9.85 -9.61 4.75
CA LYS A 149 -10.37 -10.58 5.73
C LYS A 149 -11.56 -10.03 6.54
N GLY A 150 -12.05 -8.84 6.21
CA GLY A 150 -13.19 -8.22 6.87
C GLY A 150 -12.86 -7.32 8.05
N LYS A 151 -11.58 -7.13 8.43
CA LYS A 151 -11.23 -6.17 9.47
C LYS A 151 -11.57 -4.74 9.03
N ARG A 152 -12.03 -3.94 9.98
CA ARG A 152 -12.37 -2.52 9.80
C ARG A 152 -11.75 -1.71 10.93
N LEU A 153 -11.58 -0.41 10.71
CA LEU A 153 -11.29 0.50 11.82
C LEU A 153 -12.49 0.51 12.77
N ASN A 154 -12.24 0.30 14.05
CA ASN A 154 -13.25 0.49 15.05
C ASN A 154 -13.39 2.01 15.30
N PRO A 155 -14.57 2.59 15.20
CA PRO A 155 -14.78 4.00 15.54
C PRO A 155 -14.39 4.36 16.97
N THR A 156 -14.24 3.35 17.83
CA THR A 156 -13.86 3.48 19.25
C THR A 156 -12.36 3.41 19.51
N ASP A 157 -11.55 3.09 18.49
CA ASP A 157 -10.09 3.01 18.62
C ASP A 157 -9.41 4.38 18.30
N THR A 158 -10.13 5.44 18.61
CA THR A 158 -9.60 6.78 18.56
C THR A 158 -8.71 7.00 19.78
N SER A 159 -7.41 6.77 19.64
CA SER A 159 -6.36 7.42 20.42
C SER A 159 -6.35 8.96 20.20
N VAL A 160 -7.31 9.47 19.46
CA VAL A 160 -7.60 10.90 19.28
C VAL A 160 -8.66 11.29 20.27
N CYS A 161 -8.41 12.37 20.98
CA CYS A 161 -9.26 12.96 21.97
C CYS A 161 -10.75 12.92 21.58
N CYS A 162 -11.52 11.97 22.12
CA CYS A 162 -12.95 11.83 21.81
C CYS A 162 -13.79 12.94 22.44
N LYS A 163 -13.19 13.69 23.37
CA LYS A 163 -13.81 14.81 24.05
C LYS A 163 -12.75 15.74 24.63
N VAL A 164 -12.86 17.03 24.31
CA VAL A 164 -12.04 18.06 24.94
C VAL A 164 -12.76 18.60 26.17
N CYS A 165 -12.11 18.53 27.31
CA CYS A 165 -12.67 18.94 28.61
C CYS A 165 -12.35 20.41 28.87
N ASN A 166 -13.17 21.32 28.34
CA ASN A 166 -13.05 22.76 28.55
C ASN A 166 -13.48 23.18 29.97
N LYS A 167 -14.46 22.46 30.54
CA LYS A 167 -14.89 22.64 31.93
C LYS A 167 -14.68 21.31 32.66
N GLY A 168 -13.62 21.22 33.46
CA GLY A 168 -13.28 20.00 34.20
C GLY A 168 -11.92 19.42 33.79
N LYS A 169 -11.74 18.08 34.01
CA LYS A 169 -10.54 17.33 33.62
C LYS A 169 -10.90 16.00 32.97
N ALA A 170 -10.02 15.50 32.12
CA ALA A 170 -10.19 14.23 31.45
C ALA A 170 -10.14 13.05 32.42
N CYS A 171 -11.06 12.09 32.27
CA CYS A 171 -11.08 10.83 33.03
C CYS A 171 -11.65 9.72 32.14
N GLY A 172 -10.77 8.84 31.64
CA GLY A 172 -11.15 7.82 30.64
C GLY A 172 -11.64 8.50 29.36
N ASN A 173 -12.85 8.18 28.93
CA ASN A 173 -13.50 8.75 27.74
C ASN A 173 -14.46 9.90 28.07
N SER A 174 -14.36 10.48 29.26
CA SER A 174 -15.32 11.48 29.76
C SER A 174 -14.62 12.63 30.47
N CYS A 175 -15.33 13.74 30.63
CA CYS A 175 -14.90 14.84 31.46
C CYS A 175 -15.56 14.73 32.85
N ILE A 176 -14.79 14.96 33.90
CA ILE A 176 -15.28 15.04 35.26
C ILE A 176 -14.94 16.41 35.86
N SER A 177 -15.60 16.79 36.97
CA SER A 177 -15.23 17.97 37.70
C SER A 177 -13.77 17.90 38.14
N ARG A 178 -13.08 19.05 38.20
CA ARG A 178 -11.70 19.12 38.66
C ARG A 178 -11.53 18.71 40.13
N SER A 179 -12.63 18.78 40.91
CA SER A 179 -12.66 18.36 42.31
C SER A 179 -12.74 16.83 42.51
N TYR A 180 -13.18 16.05 41.49
CA TYR A 180 -13.27 14.60 41.64
C TYR A 180 -11.97 13.89 41.27
N THR A 181 -11.66 12.80 41.96
CA THR A 181 -10.52 11.93 41.60
C THR A 181 -10.93 11.00 40.45
N CYS A 182 -10.07 10.88 39.45
CA CYS A 182 -10.31 9.94 38.34
C CYS A 182 -9.88 8.53 38.74
N HIS A 183 -10.81 7.57 38.69
CA HIS A 183 -10.57 6.17 38.98
C HIS A 183 -10.62 5.29 37.70
N LYS A 184 -10.72 5.90 36.53
CA LYS A 184 -10.71 5.18 35.24
C LYS A 184 -9.30 5.17 34.64
N PRO A 185 -8.93 4.10 33.91
CA PRO A 185 -7.70 4.09 33.15
C PRO A 185 -7.67 5.24 32.12
N PRO A 186 -6.49 5.62 31.61
CA PRO A 186 -6.38 6.59 30.54
C PRO A 186 -7.27 6.24 29.37
N GLY A 187 -8.01 7.22 28.85
CA GLY A 187 -8.93 7.05 27.72
C GLY A 187 -8.70 8.16 26.69
N CYS A 188 -9.67 8.34 25.80
CA CYS A 188 -9.55 9.28 24.68
C CYS A 188 -9.91 10.73 25.03
N ALA A 189 -10.41 11.05 26.25
CA ALA A 189 -10.67 12.41 26.63
C ALA A 189 -9.37 13.18 26.92
N GLY A 190 -9.28 14.43 26.47
CA GLY A 190 -8.16 15.34 26.71
C GLY A 190 -8.57 16.59 27.48
N ASN A 191 -7.63 17.21 28.20
CA ASN A 191 -7.82 18.52 28.80
C ASN A 191 -7.68 19.58 27.69
N GLY A 192 -8.61 20.55 27.68
CA GLY A 192 -8.52 21.75 26.84
C GLY A 192 -7.68 22.81 27.49
#